data_e439dbc0211e08a82ce6cdb6992710e7
#
_entry.id   e439dbc0211e08a82ce6cdb6992710e7
#
_cell.length_a   1.000
_cell.length_b   1.000
_cell.length_c   1.000
_cell.angle_alpha   90.00
_cell.angle_beta   90.00
_cell.angle_gamma   90.00
#
_symmetry.space_group_name_H-M   'P 1'
#
loop_
_entity.id
_entity.type
_entity.pdbx_description
1 polymer ?
#
loop_
_entity_poly.entity_id
_entity_poly.type
_entity_poly.pdbx_seq_one_letter_code
_entity_poly.pdbx_strand_id
1 'polypeptide(L)'
;MEENIKDKAKQILTDYLQKNGHRKTPERYAILDTIYTIKGHFDIDMLYSYMAEKEKFRVSRATLYNTIILLIDAGLVIKHQFGNTSQYERSYNNETHHHMICTSCGKVSEFEDETLKQAIADTKLKGFHASHYSLYIYLSLIHI
;
A
#
# COMPACT_ATOMS: atom_id res chain seq x y z
N MET A 1 13.92 3.27 -14.16
CA MET A 1 13.20 3.98 -13.12
C MET A 1 12.49 3.08 -12.12
N GLU A 2 11.76 2.08 -12.59
CA GLU A 2 11.14 1.12 -11.68
C GLU A 2 12.18 0.35 -10.88
N GLU A 3 13.29 -0.01 -11.47
CA GLU A 3 14.39 -0.67 -10.78
C GLU A 3 14.93 0.19 -9.63
N ASN A 4 15.04 1.49 -9.85
CA ASN A 4 15.53 2.41 -8.82
C ASN A 4 14.56 2.49 -7.64
N ILE A 5 13.26 2.45 -7.91
CA ILE A 5 12.23 2.47 -6.85
C ILE A 5 12.31 1.18 -6.04
N LYS A 6 12.43 0.03 -6.71
CA LYS A 6 12.57 -1.27 -6.04
C LYS A 6 13.83 -1.34 -5.21
N ASP A 7 14.94 -0.82 -5.72
CA ASP A 7 16.21 -0.80 -5.00
C ASP A 7 16.11 0.06 -3.73
N LYS A 8 15.47 1.21 -3.83
CA LYS A 8 15.29 2.09 -2.67
C LYS A 8 14.35 1.47 -1.65
N ALA A 9 13.26 0.86 -2.11
CA ALA A 9 12.33 0.16 -1.21
C ALA A 9 13.05 -0.98 -0.49
N LYS A 10 13.87 -1.72 -1.22
CA LYS A 10 14.66 -2.82 -0.66
C LYS A 10 15.64 -2.30 0.40
N GLN A 11 16.26 -1.16 0.16
CA GLN A 11 17.16 -0.54 1.13
C GLN A 11 16.42 -0.10 2.38
N ILE A 12 15.24 0.47 2.22
CA ILE A 12 14.39 0.86 3.36
C ILE A 12 14.04 -0.37 4.19
N LEU A 13 13.67 -1.46 3.54
CA LEU A 13 13.36 -2.71 4.24
C LEU A 13 14.58 -3.25 4.97
N THR A 14 15.73 -3.26 4.32
CA THR A 14 16.98 -3.74 4.94
C THR A 14 17.29 -2.94 6.20
N ASP A 15 17.21 -1.62 6.13
CA ASP A 15 17.48 -0.75 7.26
C ASP A 15 16.47 -0.99 8.40
N TYR A 16 15.19 -1.15 8.04
CA TYR A 16 14.16 -1.42 9.02
C TYR A 16 14.39 -2.76 9.74
N LEU A 17 14.67 -3.80 8.97
CA LEU A 17 14.91 -5.14 9.54
C LEU A 17 16.11 -5.11 10.49
N GLN A 18 17.19 -4.46 10.09
CA GLN A 18 18.40 -4.36 10.89
C GLN A 18 18.17 -3.58 12.17
N LYS A 19 17.50 -2.44 12.05
CA LYS A 19 17.22 -1.56 13.19
C LYS A 19 16.32 -2.22 14.23
N ASN A 20 15.39 -3.06 13.80
CA ASN A 20 14.41 -3.68 14.68
C ASN A 20 14.73 -5.14 15.03
N GLY A 21 15.89 -5.63 14.65
CA GLY A 21 16.33 -6.96 15.00
C GLY A 21 15.58 -8.08 14.29
N HIS A 22 15.02 -7.81 13.13
CA HIS A 22 14.32 -8.81 12.34
C HIS A 22 15.26 -9.49 11.35
N ARG A 23 14.93 -10.73 11.00
CA ARG A 23 15.73 -11.51 10.06
C ARG A 23 15.52 -11.03 8.62
N LYS A 24 16.61 -10.98 7.86
CA LYS A 24 16.59 -10.68 6.44
C LYS A 24 16.38 -11.98 5.67
N THR A 25 15.12 -12.31 5.39
CA THR A 25 14.80 -13.57 4.71
C THR A 25 14.49 -13.36 3.23
N PRO A 26 14.79 -14.34 2.37
CA PRO A 26 14.45 -14.24 0.95
C PRO A 26 12.96 -14.00 0.71
N GLU A 27 12.10 -14.61 1.55
CA GLU A 27 10.66 -14.47 1.42
C GLU A 27 10.21 -13.01 1.58
N ARG A 28 10.78 -12.31 2.54
CA ARG A 28 10.43 -10.89 2.78
C ARG A 28 10.79 -10.02 1.60
N TYR A 29 11.95 -10.24 1.00
CA TYR A 29 12.39 -9.46 -0.17
C TYR A 29 11.59 -9.83 -1.42
N ALA A 30 11.25 -11.11 -1.60
CA ALA A 30 10.42 -11.54 -2.73
C ALA A 30 9.02 -10.94 -2.65
N ILE A 31 8.45 -10.89 -1.44
CA ILE A 31 7.14 -10.28 -1.23
C ILE A 31 7.18 -8.78 -1.53
N LEU A 32 8.20 -8.08 -1.05
CA LEU A 32 8.37 -6.66 -1.33
C LEU A 32 8.50 -6.41 -2.83
N ASP A 33 9.33 -7.16 -3.51
CA ASP A 33 9.54 -7.01 -4.95
C ASP A 33 8.24 -7.20 -5.72
N THR A 34 7.47 -8.22 -5.34
CA THR A 34 6.18 -8.51 -5.96
C THR A 34 5.19 -7.38 -5.75
N ILE A 35 5.10 -6.88 -4.53
CA ILE A 35 4.20 -5.76 -4.20
C ILE A 35 4.56 -4.53 -5.04
N TYR A 36 5.83 -4.25 -5.22
CA TYR A 36 6.27 -3.09 -5.99
C TYR A 36 6.19 -3.31 -7.51
N THR A 37 5.84 -4.52 -7.95
CA THR A 37 5.50 -4.81 -9.34
C THR A 37 4.02 -4.57 -9.62
N ILE A 38 3.17 -4.82 -8.62
CA ILE A 38 1.73 -4.65 -8.78
C ILE A 38 1.37 -3.17 -8.81
N LYS A 39 0.56 -2.77 -9.79
CA LYS A 39 0.05 -1.42 -9.89
C LYS A 39 -1.34 -1.36 -9.28
N GLY A 40 -1.57 -0.35 -8.42
CA GLY A 40 -2.85 -0.19 -7.75
C GLY A 40 -2.98 -1.03 -6.50
N HIS A 41 -4.23 -1.29 -6.12
CA HIS A 41 -4.54 -2.00 -4.89
C HIS A 41 -4.49 -3.51 -5.08
N PHE A 42 -4.20 -4.21 -4.00
CA PHE A 42 -4.25 -5.68 -3.99
C PHE A 42 -4.73 -6.16 -2.62
N ASP A 43 -5.28 -7.36 -2.58
CA ASP A 43 -5.58 -8.04 -1.33
C ASP A 43 -4.63 -9.24 -1.15
N ILE A 44 -4.77 -9.94 -0.03
CA ILE A 44 -3.90 -11.07 0.28
C ILE A 44 -4.04 -12.19 -0.75
N ASP A 45 -5.27 -12.46 -1.19
CA ASP A 45 -5.51 -13.54 -2.14
C ASP A 45 -4.91 -13.24 -3.51
N MET A 46 -5.02 -12.00 -3.96
CA MET A 46 -4.38 -11.55 -5.20
C MET A 46 -2.86 -11.71 -5.12
N LEU A 47 -2.27 -11.26 -4.02
CA LEU A 47 -0.84 -11.36 -3.83
C LEU A 47 -0.37 -12.82 -3.76
N TYR A 48 -1.12 -13.66 -3.04
CA TYR A 48 -0.82 -15.08 -2.94
C TYR A 48 -0.81 -15.74 -4.31
N SER A 49 -1.86 -15.51 -5.10
CA SER A 49 -1.97 -16.08 -6.44
C SER A 49 -0.90 -15.56 -7.38
N TYR A 50 -0.61 -14.26 -7.30
CA TYR A 50 0.40 -13.65 -8.15
C TYR A 50 1.78 -14.26 -7.89
N MET A 51 2.15 -14.43 -6.62
CA MET A 51 3.45 -15.02 -6.27
C MET A 51 3.55 -16.48 -6.70
N ALA A 52 2.49 -17.25 -6.53
CA ALA A 52 2.48 -18.66 -6.91
C ALA A 52 2.55 -18.85 -8.42
N GLU A 53 1.80 -18.06 -9.18
CA GLU A 53 1.64 -18.23 -10.62
C GLU A 53 2.68 -17.47 -11.45
N LYS A 54 2.91 -16.19 -11.13
CA LYS A 54 3.79 -15.32 -11.93
C LYS A 54 5.24 -15.40 -11.47
N GLU A 55 5.45 -15.31 -10.17
CA GLU A 55 6.81 -15.31 -9.61
C GLU A 55 7.31 -16.71 -9.30
N LYS A 56 6.43 -17.71 -9.30
CA LYS A 56 6.74 -19.10 -8.96
C LYS A 56 7.45 -19.23 -7.61
N PHE A 57 7.12 -18.34 -6.71
CA PHE A 57 7.68 -18.30 -5.38
C PHE A 57 6.56 -18.58 -4.38
N ARG A 58 6.58 -19.75 -3.76
CA ARG A 58 5.51 -20.14 -2.86
C ARG A 58 5.78 -19.71 -1.43
N VAL A 59 4.85 -18.96 -0.89
CA VAL A 59 4.85 -18.59 0.53
C VAL A 59 3.47 -18.87 1.10
N SER A 60 3.40 -19.11 2.40
CA SER A 60 2.10 -19.29 3.05
C SER A 60 1.38 -17.97 3.19
N ARG A 61 0.05 -18.03 3.34
CA ARG A 61 -0.74 -16.81 3.62
C ARG A 61 -0.31 -16.17 4.92
N ALA A 62 0.05 -16.96 5.91
CA ALA A 62 0.55 -16.45 7.20
C ALA A 62 1.83 -15.63 7.00
N THR A 63 2.75 -16.12 6.19
CA THR A 63 4.00 -15.41 5.89
C THR A 63 3.71 -14.10 5.14
N LEU A 64 2.79 -14.12 4.18
CA LEU A 64 2.37 -12.90 3.47
C LEU A 64 1.81 -11.87 4.44
N TYR A 65 0.88 -12.31 5.29
CA TYR A 65 0.22 -11.41 6.23
C TYR A 65 1.21 -10.79 7.21
N ASN A 66 2.09 -11.61 7.79
CA ASN A 66 3.09 -11.14 8.73
C ASN A 66 4.08 -10.18 8.09
N THR A 67 4.46 -10.46 6.83
CA THR A 67 5.37 -9.59 6.10
C THR A 67 4.70 -8.25 5.76
N ILE A 68 3.43 -8.27 5.36
CA ILE A 68 2.69 -7.03 5.07
C ILE A 68 2.60 -6.14 6.30
N ILE A 69 2.33 -6.70 7.47
CA ILE A 69 2.30 -5.94 8.72
C ILE A 69 3.64 -5.25 8.95
N LEU A 70 4.71 -5.95 8.73
CA LEU A 70 6.07 -5.44 8.86
C LEU A 70 6.34 -4.33 7.83
N LEU A 71 5.90 -4.52 6.59
CA LEU A 71 6.07 -3.52 5.53
C LEU A 71 5.25 -2.26 5.80
N ILE A 72 4.09 -2.39 6.41
CA ILE A 72 3.29 -1.23 6.84
C ILE A 72 4.07 -0.43 7.88
N ASP A 73 4.63 -1.11 8.86
CA ASP A 73 5.41 -0.46 9.91
C ASP A 73 6.66 0.22 9.35
N ALA A 74 7.26 -0.35 8.32
CA ALA A 74 8.42 0.22 7.65
C ALA A 74 8.07 1.39 6.71
N GLY A 75 6.79 1.69 6.52
CA GLY A 75 6.35 2.77 5.64
C GLY A 75 6.38 2.42 4.17
N LEU A 76 6.41 1.13 3.83
CA LEU A 76 6.50 0.66 2.46
C LEU A 76 5.16 0.24 1.86
N VAL A 77 4.16 0.00 2.70
CA VAL A 77 2.82 -0.43 2.29
C VAL A 77 1.78 0.34 3.09
N ILE A 78 0.68 0.69 2.44
CA ILE A 78 -0.46 1.33 3.07
C ILE A 78 -1.64 0.35 3.04
N LYS A 79 -2.33 0.25 4.16
CA LYS A 79 -3.55 -0.54 4.26
C LYS A 79 -4.77 0.37 4.09
N HIS A 80 -5.68 -0.04 3.23
CA HIS A 80 -6.97 0.64 3.04
C HIS A 80 -8.09 -0.28 3.52
N GLN A 81 -9.02 0.28 4.26
CA GLN A 81 -10.20 -0.44 4.71
C GLN A 81 -11.42 0.10 3.95
N PHE A 82 -11.91 -0.66 2.99
CA PHE A 82 -13.09 -0.29 2.20
C PHE A 82 -14.28 -1.14 2.66
N GLY A 83 -15.05 -0.62 3.63
CA GLY A 83 -16.12 -1.39 4.24
C GLY A 83 -15.56 -2.60 4.99
N ASN A 84 -15.95 -3.81 4.58
CA ASN A 84 -15.46 -5.05 5.18
C ASN A 84 -14.24 -5.62 4.47
N THR A 85 -13.73 -4.93 3.46
CA THR A 85 -12.62 -5.42 2.63
C THR A 85 -11.35 -4.66 2.98
N SER A 86 -10.27 -5.40 3.22
CA SER A 86 -8.94 -4.81 3.41
C SER A 86 -8.17 -4.92 2.11
N GLN A 87 -7.61 -3.81 1.65
CA GLN A 87 -6.75 -3.76 0.49
C GLN A 87 -5.46 -3.04 0.83
N TYR A 88 -4.44 -3.28 0.06
CA TYR A 88 -3.11 -2.74 0.30
C TYR A 88 -2.55 -2.15 -0.98
N GLU A 89 -1.63 -1.23 -0.85
CA GLU A 89 -0.87 -0.71 -1.98
C GLU A 89 0.50 -0.23 -1.51
N ARG A 90 1.45 -0.16 -2.45
CA ARG A 90 2.77 0.37 -2.12
C ARG A 90 2.64 1.85 -1.78
N SER A 91 3.43 2.31 -0.79
CA SER A 91 3.39 3.71 -0.36
C SER A 91 4.59 4.50 -0.85
N TYR A 92 5.75 3.86 -0.96
CA TYR A 92 6.96 4.57 -1.35
C TYR A 92 6.89 4.97 -2.83
N ASN A 93 7.10 6.24 -3.08
CA ASN A 93 7.06 6.83 -4.43
C ASN A 93 5.72 6.58 -5.15
N ASN A 94 4.65 6.55 -4.39
CA ASN A 94 3.30 6.46 -4.90
C ASN A 94 2.61 7.80 -4.67
N GLU A 95 2.18 8.45 -5.74
CA GLU A 95 1.53 9.75 -5.62
C GLU A 95 0.24 9.63 -4.83
N THR A 96 0.02 10.60 -3.96
CA THR A 96 -1.21 10.63 -3.17
C THR A 96 -2.40 10.85 -4.09
N HIS A 97 -3.38 9.98 -3.99
CA HIS A 97 -4.63 10.09 -4.72
C HIS A 97 -5.79 9.89 -3.75
N HIS A 98 -6.97 10.28 -4.19
CA HIS A 98 -8.19 10.21 -3.38
C HIS A 98 -9.09 9.11 -3.90
N HIS A 99 -9.95 8.58 -3.04
CA HIS A 99 -10.80 7.45 -3.38
C HIS A 99 -12.28 7.81 -3.27
N MET A 100 -13.04 7.40 -4.27
CA MET A 100 -14.51 7.45 -4.24
C MET A 100 -15.02 6.03 -4.11
N ILE A 101 -15.91 5.81 -3.17
CA ILE A 101 -16.45 4.47 -2.91
C ILE A 101 -17.97 4.52 -3.07
N CYS A 102 -18.49 3.68 -3.94
CA CYS A 102 -19.93 3.56 -4.13
C CYS A 102 -20.54 2.81 -2.95
N THR A 103 -21.50 3.42 -2.28
CA THR A 103 -22.15 2.79 -1.13
C THR A 103 -23.07 1.64 -1.52
N SER A 104 -23.48 1.56 -2.78
CA SER A 104 -24.37 0.50 -3.26
C SER A 104 -23.62 -0.75 -3.71
N CYS A 105 -22.59 -0.60 -4.53
CA CYS A 105 -21.89 -1.75 -5.12
C CYS A 105 -20.47 -1.94 -4.61
N GLY A 106 -19.95 -1.00 -3.83
CA GLY A 106 -18.59 -1.08 -3.29
C GLY A 106 -17.50 -0.75 -4.27
N LYS A 107 -17.84 -0.33 -5.50
CA LYS A 107 -16.84 0.02 -6.51
C LYS A 107 -15.97 1.18 -6.01
N VAL A 108 -14.65 1.01 -6.11
CA VAL A 108 -13.67 2.02 -5.73
C VAL A 108 -13.11 2.65 -6.98
N SER A 109 -13.13 3.97 -7.04
CA SER A 109 -12.53 4.75 -8.12
C SER A 109 -11.55 5.75 -7.53
N GLU A 110 -10.55 6.11 -8.29
CA GLU A 110 -9.56 7.09 -7.85
C GLU A 110 -9.80 8.43 -8.54
N PHE A 111 -9.48 9.51 -7.84
CA PHE A 111 -9.49 10.85 -8.43
C PHE A 111 -8.39 11.67 -7.80
N GLU A 112 -8.01 12.74 -8.47
CA GLU A 112 -7.05 13.70 -7.98
C GLU A 112 -7.65 15.10 -7.98
N ASP A 113 -7.37 15.84 -6.91
CA ASP A 113 -7.81 17.22 -6.79
C ASP A 113 -6.70 18.01 -6.11
N GLU A 114 -6.08 18.90 -6.87
CA GLU A 114 -4.93 19.66 -6.36
C GLU A 114 -5.33 20.60 -5.23
N THR A 115 -6.55 21.11 -5.25
CA THR A 115 -7.04 21.99 -4.19
C THR A 115 -7.14 21.23 -2.87
N LEU A 116 -7.65 20.01 -2.91
CA LEU A 116 -7.72 19.15 -1.72
C LEU A 116 -6.32 18.80 -1.21
N LYS A 117 -5.43 18.43 -2.11
CA LYS A 117 -4.04 18.10 -1.73
C LYS A 117 -3.38 19.28 -1.06
N GLN A 118 -3.55 20.47 -1.63
CA GLN A 118 -2.95 21.68 -1.09
C GLN A 118 -3.54 22.04 0.27
N ALA A 119 -4.85 21.91 0.43
CA ALA A 119 -5.52 22.21 1.69
C ALA A 119 -5.01 21.30 2.82
N ILE A 120 -4.83 20.02 2.51
CA ILE A 120 -4.31 19.06 3.49
C ILE A 120 -2.84 19.38 3.80
N ALA A 121 -2.04 19.68 2.78
CA ALA A 121 -0.64 20.03 2.97
C ALA A 121 -0.47 21.29 3.83
N ASP A 122 -1.38 22.25 3.70
CA ASP A 122 -1.34 23.51 4.43
C ASP A 122 -1.92 23.39 5.85
N THR A 123 -2.54 22.27 6.17
CA THR A 123 -3.11 22.07 7.50
C THR A 123 -1.99 21.96 8.52
N LYS A 124 -2.09 22.77 9.56
CA LYS A 124 -1.07 22.80 10.63
C LYS A 124 -1.46 21.85 11.73
N LEU A 125 -0.62 20.85 11.92
CA LEU A 125 -0.78 19.84 12.95
C LEU A 125 0.25 20.09 14.04
N LYS A 126 -0.14 20.87 15.03
CA LYS A 126 0.76 21.34 16.08
C LYS A 126 1.42 20.18 16.82
N GLY A 127 2.75 20.12 16.75
CA GLY A 127 3.52 19.07 17.42
C GLY A 127 3.56 17.74 16.67
N PHE A 128 3.01 17.67 15.47
CA PHE A 128 2.96 16.42 14.68
C PHE A 128 3.45 16.65 13.26
N HIS A 129 4.00 15.61 12.69
CA HIS A 129 4.41 15.58 11.29
C HIS A 129 3.61 14.47 10.59
N ALA A 130 2.84 14.84 9.57
CA ALA A 130 2.06 13.87 8.82
C ALA A 130 2.96 13.12 7.84
N SER A 131 3.00 11.79 7.94
CA SER A 131 3.76 10.96 7.02
C SER A 131 2.99 10.71 5.72
N HIS A 132 1.70 10.55 5.82
CA HIS A 132 0.80 10.36 4.67
C HIS A 132 -0.63 10.57 5.13
N TYR A 133 -1.56 10.61 4.17
CA TYR A 133 -2.98 10.61 4.48
C TYR A 133 -3.73 9.78 3.46
N SER A 134 -4.93 9.36 3.83
CA SER A 134 -5.85 8.68 2.92
C SER A 134 -7.20 9.39 3.01
N LEU A 135 -7.79 9.66 1.85
CA LEU A 135 -9.08 10.33 1.77
C LEU A 135 -10.07 9.44 1.04
N TYR A 136 -11.19 9.16 1.68
CA TYR A 136 -12.27 8.36 1.11
C TYR A 136 -13.56 9.18 1.08
N ILE A 137 -14.21 9.19 -0.06
CA ILE A 137 -15.54 9.79 -0.19
C ILE A 137 -16.52 8.68 -0.52
N TYR A 138 -17.49 8.50 0.36
CA TYR A 138 -18.56 7.51 0.17
C TYR A 138 -19.74 8.20 -0.46
N LEU A 139 -20.18 7.71 -1.59
CA LEU A 139 -21.24 8.38 -2.34
C LEU A 139 -22.18 7.40 -3.01
N SER A 140 -23.38 7.86 -3.32
CA SER A 140 -24.35 7.14 -4.10
C SER A 140 -24.20 7.51 -5.57
N LEU A 141 -24.33 6.52 -6.44
CA LEU A 141 -24.34 6.81 -7.86
C LEU A 141 -25.62 7.56 -8.22
N ILE A 142 -25.45 8.63 -8.99
CA ILE A 142 -26.57 9.35 -9.52
C ILE A 142 -26.95 8.69 -10.85
N HIS A 143 -28.15 8.16 -10.92
CA HIS A 143 -28.68 7.62 -12.18
C HIS A 143 -29.34 8.75 -12.94
N ILE A 144 -28.70 9.15 -13.99
CA ILE A 144 -29.22 10.20 -14.87
C ILE A 144 -29.87 9.54 -16.07
#